data_b0d813913450e4dc6d4ea17314b1a430
#
_entry.id   b0d813913450e4dc6d4ea17314b1a430
#
_cell.length_a   1.000
_cell.length_b   1.000
_cell.length_c   1.000
_cell.angle_alpha   90.00
_cell.angle_beta   90.00
_cell.angle_gamma   90.00
#
_symmetry.space_group_name_H-M   'P 1'
#
loop_
_entity.id
_entity.type
_entity.pdbx_description
1 polymer ?
#
loop_
_entity_poly.entity_id
_entity_poly.type
_entity_poly.pdbx_seq_one_letter_code
_entity_poly.pdbx_strand_id
1 'polypeptide(L)'
;DEHTSRGLGDVYKRQLQEVMKNDKSIVLVTQKNSEIDDPGSKDLYQYGCLSKVLQLLKLPDGTVKVLVEGEKRVKIVKHNEEKENYLTCEVEVVEDENISKELELFAVGLIKKFEKLQILNKKDLNEVSNNLKNLKNPSHIANNISSNLNIQIFEKQELLEILDLKKKLEKIHQLIEKETSVLSVEKKIRGRVKNQMEKTQREYYLLSLIHISEPTRRVF
;
A
#
# COMPACT_ATOMS: atom_id res chain seq x y z
N ASP A 1 -14.90 -28.58 11.35
CA ASP A 1 -14.54 -27.18 10.92
C ASP A 1 -13.79 -27.11 9.57
N GLU A 2 -13.49 -28.25 8.96
CA GLU A 2 -12.83 -28.34 7.63
C GLU A 2 -13.78 -28.03 6.45
N HIS A 3 -15.08 -27.98 6.68
CA HIS A 3 -16.08 -27.76 5.63
C HIS A 3 -16.36 -26.29 5.29
N THR A 4 -16.08 -25.35 6.17
CA THR A 4 -16.37 -23.92 5.97
C THR A 4 -15.38 -23.23 5.06
N SER A 5 -14.10 -23.58 5.13
CA SER A 5 -13.05 -22.94 4.31
C SER A 5 -13.07 -23.36 2.83
N ARG A 6 -13.59 -24.56 2.51
CA ARG A 6 -13.77 -25.02 1.12
C ARG A 6 -14.89 -24.30 0.38
N GLY A 7 -15.95 -23.89 1.08
CA GLY A 7 -17.10 -23.21 0.49
C GLY A 7 -16.77 -21.78 -0.01
N LEU A 8 -16.02 -21.01 0.76
CA LEU A 8 -15.69 -19.62 0.41
C LEU A 8 -14.82 -19.51 -0.85
N GLY A 9 -13.78 -20.33 -0.95
CA GLY A 9 -12.91 -20.34 -2.13
C GLY A 9 -13.65 -20.66 -3.43
N ASP A 10 -14.71 -21.46 -3.35
CA ASP A 10 -15.53 -21.84 -4.52
C ASP A 10 -16.51 -20.74 -4.93
N VAL A 11 -17.00 -19.93 -4.00
CA VAL A 11 -17.86 -18.76 -4.29
C VAL A 11 -17.07 -17.72 -5.08
N TYR A 12 -15.89 -17.32 -4.62
CA TYR A 12 -15.03 -16.37 -5.35
C TYR A 12 -14.59 -16.89 -6.72
N LYS A 13 -14.32 -18.19 -6.85
CA LYS A 13 -14.00 -18.81 -8.14
C LYS A 13 -15.16 -18.72 -9.12
N ARG A 14 -16.40 -18.94 -8.66
CA ARG A 14 -17.61 -18.81 -9.48
C ARG A 14 -17.85 -17.38 -9.90
N GLN A 15 -17.74 -16.40 -8.98
CA GLN A 15 -17.84 -14.99 -9.30
C GLN A 15 -16.88 -14.58 -10.44
N LEU A 16 -15.62 -14.94 -10.31
CA LEU A 16 -14.62 -14.63 -11.33
C LEU A 16 -14.89 -15.32 -12.66
N GLN A 17 -15.44 -16.54 -12.66
CA GLN A 17 -15.81 -17.25 -13.88
C GLN A 17 -17.00 -16.59 -14.59
N GLU A 18 -18.02 -16.12 -13.84
CA GLU A 18 -19.15 -15.38 -14.40
C GLU A 18 -18.70 -14.03 -14.97
N VAL A 19 -17.86 -13.30 -14.23
CA VAL A 19 -17.30 -12.02 -14.70
C VAL A 19 -16.52 -12.21 -16.01
N MET A 20 -15.77 -13.31 -16.15
CA MET A 20 -14.99 -13.59 -17.37
C MET A 20 -15.86 -13.93 -18.58
N LYS A 21 -17.10 -14.40 -18.37
CA LYS A 21 -18.08 -14.63 -19.47
C LYS A 21 -18.79 -13.36 -19.93
N ASN A 22 -18.95 -12.42 -19.00
CA ASN A 22 -19.63 -11.13 -19.23
C ASN A 22 -18.62 -10.01 -19.56
N ASP A 23 -18.88 -8.80 -19.11
CA ASP A 23 -18.10 -7.60 -19.43
C ASP A 23 -16.70 -7.55 -18.77
N LYS A 24 -16.29 -8.56 -18.04
CA LYS A 24 -15.03 -8.65 -17.29
C LYS A 24 -14.85 -7.54 -16.26
N SER A 25 -15.93 -6.88 -15.87
CA SER A 25 -15.93 -5.77 -14.93
C SER A 25 -16.21 -6.27 -13.51
N ILE A 26 -15.44 -5.82 -12.54
CA ILE A 26 -15.57 -6.16 -11.13
C ILE A 26 -15.35 -4.92 -10.28
N VAL A 27 -16.07 -4.82 -9.17
CA VAL A 27 -15.84 -3.77 -8.17
C VAL A 27 -14.97 -4.32 -7.06
N LEU A 28 -13.81 -3.71 -6.87
CA LEU A 28 -12.89 -4.05 -5.78
C LEU A 28 -13.15 -3.11 -4.61
N VAL A 29 -13.45 -3.69 -3.45
CA VAL A 29 -13.76 -2.97 -2.23
C VAL A 29 -12.91 -3.48 -1.09
N THR A 30 -12.43 -2.58 -0.26
CA THR A 30 -11.63 -2.92 0.92
C THR A 30 -12.55 -3.33 2.07
N GLN A 31 -12.16 -4.37 2.78
CA GLN A 31 -12.78 -4.82 4.00
C GLN A 31 -12.26 -4.00 5.20
N LYS A 32 -13.15 -3.64 6.15
CA LYS A 32 -12.78 -2.85 7.33
C LYS A 32 -11.96 -3.63 8.34
N ASN A 33 -12.27 -4.90 8.52
CA ASN A 33 -11.54 -5.79 9.42
C ASN A 33 -11.13 -7.07 8.68
N SER A 34 -9.82 -7.29 8.55
CA SER A 34 -9.25 -8.45 7.85
C SER A 34 -9.43 -9.79 8.58
N GLU A 35 -9.89 -9.79 9.83
CA GLU A 35 -10.10 -11.00 10.63
C GLU A 35 -11.43 -11.69 10.34
N ILE A 36 -12.33 -11.03 9.60
CA ILE A 36 -13.63 -11.58 9.25
C ILE A 36 -13.51 -12.37 7.95
N ASP A 37 -13.67 -13.67 8.00
CA ASP A 37 -13.54 -14.56 6.82
C ASP A 37 -14.68 -14.37 5.81
N ASP A 38 -15.91 -14.09 6.29
CA ASP A 38 -17.09 -13.85 5.44
C ASP A 38 -17.68 -12.45 5.73
N PRO A 39 -17.13 -11.40 5.10
CA PRO A 39 -17.55 -10.03 5.36
C PRO A 39 -18.92 -9.74 4.74
N GLY A 40 -19.87 -9.29 5.54
CA GLY A 40 -21.13 -8.76 5.07
C GLY A 40 -21.01 -7.33 4.53
N SER A 41 -22.11 -6.80 3.97
CA SER A 41 -22.15 -5.44 3.39
C SER A 41 -21.72 -4.34 4.36
N LYS A 42 -21.92 -4.52 5.68
CA LYS A 42 -21.52 -3.57 6.74
C LYS A 42 -20.02 -3.55 7.01
N ASP A 43 -19.34 -4.65 6.70
CA ASP A 43 -17.92 -4.83 6.96
C ASP A 43 -17.05 -4.29 5.80
N LEU A 44 -17.69 -3.84 4.73
CA LEU A 44 -17.04 -3.26 3.56
C LEU A 44 -17.06 -1.74 3.62
N TYR A 45 -16.06 -1.11 3.01
CA TYR A 45 -16.07 0.33 2.78
C TYR A 45 -17.06 0.72 1.67
N GLN A 46 -17.50 1.97 1.66
CA GLN A 46 -18.46 2.46 0.66
C GLN A 46 -17.81 2.88 -0.66
N TYR A 47 -16.52 3.15 -0.66
CA TYR A 47 -15.77 3.55 -1.84
C TYR A 47 -14.85 2.41 -2.29
N GLY A 48 -14.90 2.14 -3.59
CA GLY A 48 -14.09 1.11 -4.22
C GLY A 48 -13.58 1.53 -5.58
N CYS A 49 -13.06 0.56 -6.31
CA CYS A 49 -12.55 0.75 -7.65
C CYS A 49 -13.28 -0.20 -8.62
N LEU A 50 -13.90 0.38 -9.64
CA LEU A 50 -14.36 -0.38 -10.80
C LEU A 50 -13.11 -0.80 -11.58
N SER A 51 -12.98 -2.09 -11.77
CA SER A 51 -11.79 -2.69 -12.36
C SER A 51 -12.18 -3.70 -13.43
N LYS A 52 -11.29 -3.88 -14.41
CA LYS A 52 -11.44 -4.88 -15.46
C LYS A 52 -10.52 -6.06 -15.20
N VAL A 53 -11.05 -7.27 -15.31
CA VAL A 53 -10.23 -8.49 -15.20
C VAL A 53 -9.52 -8.72 -16.53
N LEU A 54 -8.20 -8.60 -16.54
CA LEU A 54 -7.35 -8.83 -17.69
C LEU A 54 -7.03 -10.29 -17.89
N GLN A 55 -6.65 -10.97 -16.80
CA GLN A 55 -6.21 -12.35 -16.85
C GLN A 55 -6.56 -13.10 -15.56
N LEU A 56 -6.93 -14.36 -15.70
CA LEU A 56 -7.17 -15.29 -14.62
C LEU A 56 -6.29 -16.52 -14.80
N LEU A 57 -5.43 -16.79 -13.82
CA LEU A 57 -4.52 -17.93 -13.81
C LEU A 57 -4.93 -18.89 -12.69
N LYS A 58 -5.19 -20.14 -13.02
CA LYS A 58 -5.42 -21.22 -12.04
C LYS A 58 -4.10 -21.94 -11.80
N LEU A 59 -3.65 -21.93 -10.55
CA LEU A 59 -2.44 -22.64 -10.13
C LEU A 59 -2.75 -24.11 -9.80
N PRO A 60 -1.75 -25.01 -9.85
CA PRO A 60 -1.95 -26.44 -9.55
C PRO A 60 -2.39 -26.71 -8.11
N ASP A 61 -2.07 -25.83 -7.17
CA ASP A 61 -2.49 -25.87 -5.75
C ASP A 61 -3.97 -25.48 -5.52
N GLY A 62 -4.70 -25.17 -6.59
CA GLY A 62 -6.07 -24.68 -6.54
C GLY A 62 -6.22 -23.19 -6.29
N THR A 63 -5.15 -22.45 -6.08
CA THR A 63 -5.16 -20.99 -5.95
C THR A 63 -5.46 -20.32 -7.28
N VAL A 64 -6.24 -19.24 -7.25
CA VAL A 64 -6.55 -18.43 -8.43
C VAL A 64 -5.85 -17.08 -8.31
N LYS A 65 -4.99 -16.78 -9.27
CA LYS A 65 -4.38 -15.44 -9.43
C LYS A 65 -5.15 -14.66 -10.49
N VAL A 66 -5.53 -13.44 -10.14
CA VAL A 66 -6.28 -12.54 -11.03
C VAL A 66 -5.46 -11.29 -11.27
N LEU A 67 -5.28 -10.92 -12.54
CA LEU A 67 -4.72 -9.65 -12.94
C LEU A 67 -5.88 -8.70 -13.24
N VAL A 68 -5.94 -7.58 -12.55
CA VAL A 68 -7.00 -6.57 -12.69
C VAL A 68 -6.41 -5.21 -13.02
N GLU A 69 -7.12 -4.45 -13.80
CA GLU A 69 -6.81 -3.06 -14.12
C GLU A 69 -7.90 -2.15 -13.54
N GLY A 70 -7.52 -1.23 -12.65
CA GLY A 70 -8.43 -0.24 -12.08
C GLY A 70 -8.77 0.83 -13.11
N GLU A 71 -10.05 1.03 -13.37
CA GLU A 71 -10.53 2.01 -14.36
C GLU A 71 -11.04 3.28 -13.69
N LYS A 72 -11.98 3.15 -12.75
CA LYS A 72 -12.69 4.29 -12.17
C LYS A 72 -12.93 4.10 -10.69
N ARG A 73 -12.91 5.20 -9.95
CA ARG A 73 -13.37 5.25 -8.57
C ARG A 73 -14.89 5.21 -8.55
N VAL A 74 -15.45 4.40 -7.66
CA VAL A 74 -16.90 4.25 -7.53
C VAL A 74 -17.32 4.31 -6.06
N LYS A 75 -18.54 4.81 -5.86
CA LYS A 75 -19.24 4.76 -4.59
C LYS A 75 -20.33 3.69 -4.68
N ILE A 76 -20.40 2.83 -3.69
CA ILE A 76 -21.44 1.82 -3.60
C ILE A 76 -22.70 2.48 -3.04
N VAL A 77 -23.79 2.40 -3.81
CA VAL A 77 -25.09 2.92 -3.44
C VAL A 77 -25.90 1.85 -2.73
N LYS A 78 -25.89 0.63 -3.27
CA LYS A 78 -26.69 -0.48 -2.74
C LYS A 78 -25.97 -1.80 -2.96
N HIS A 79 -26.02 -2.66 -1.96
CA HIS A 79 -25.64 -4.07 -2.07
C HIS A 79 -26.89 -4.89 -2.37
N ASN A 80 -26.81 -5.78 -3.34
CA ASN A 80 -27.87 -6.73 -3.68
C ASN A 80 -27.42 -8.12 -3.23
N GLU A 81 -28.02 -8.64 -2.16
CA GLU A 81 -27.59 -9.90 -1.52
C GLU A 81 -28.26 -11.16 -2.10
N GLU A 82 -29.20 -11.04 -3.07
CA GLU A 82 -30.28 -12.01 -3.07
C GLU A 82 -30.36 -13.00 -4.23
N LYS A 83 -29.52 -13.06 -5.24
CA LYS A 83 -29.91 -14.00 -6.32
C LYS A 83 -28.91 -15.07 -6.74
N GLU A 84 -27.62 -14.94 -6.51
CA GLU A 84 -26.68 -15.84 -7.18
C GLU A 84 -25.43 -16.27 -6.34
N ASN A 85 -25.53 -16.47 -5.04
CA ASN A 85 -24.39 -16.90 -4.20
C ASN A 85 -23.14 -15.98 -4.27
N TYR A 86 -23.28 -14.76 -4.75
CA TYR A 86 -22.22 -13.75 -4.76
C TYR A 86 -22.80 -12.33 -4.59
N LEU A 87 -21.99 -11.45 -4.00
CA LEU A 87 -22.39 -10.07 -3.75
C LEU A 87 -22.37 -9.26 -5.05
N THR A 88 -23.49 -8.63 -5.36
CA THR A 88 -23.60 -7.63 -6.42
C THR A 88 -23.91 -6.27 -5.81
N CYS A 89 -23.54 -5.20 -6.50
CA CYS A 89 -23.78 -3.84 -6.02
C CYS A 89 -24.13 -2.89 -7.16
N GLU A 90 -24.91 -1.88 -6.81
CA GLU A 90 -25.15 -0.72 -7.65
C GLU A 90 -24.12 0.36 -7.29
N VAL A 91 -23.47 0.93 -8.28
CA VAL A 91 -22.38 1.89 -8.06
C VAL A 91 -22.61 3.18 -8.85
N GLU A 92 -22.16 4.28 -8.24
CA GLU A 92 -22.03 5.57 -8.92
C GLU A 92 -20.56 5.83 -9.22
N VAL A 93 -20.25 6.20 -10.45
CA VAL A 93 -18.90 6.61 -10.83
C VAL A 93 -18.60 7.97 -10.23
N VAL A 94 -17.48 8.06 -9.52
CA VAL A 94 -16.99 9.31 -8.95
C VAL A 94 -15.97 9.90 -9.90
N GLU A 95 -16.31 11.01 -10.51
CA GLU A 95 -15.41 11.77 -11.38
C GLU A 95 -14.61 12.77 -10.54
N ASP A 96 -13.36 12.99 -10.93
CA ASP A 96 -12.53 14.00 -10.30
C ASP A 96 -12.97 15.39 -10.77
N GLU A 97 -13.10 16.32 -9.82
CA GLU A 97 -13.50 17.70 -10.10
C GLU A 97 -12.41 18.48 -10.87
N ASN A 98 -12.77 19.68 -11.34
CA ASN A 98 -11.98 20.56 -12.20
C ASN A 98 -10.50 20.72 -11.75
N ILE A 99 -9.61 20.45 -12.69
CA ILE A 99 -8.17 20.57 -12.50
C ILE A 99 -7.77 22.04 -12.71
N SER A 100 -7.23 22.67 -11.67
CA SER A 100 -6.63 24.00 -11.77
C SER A 100 -5.12 23.93 -12.00
N LYS A 101 -4.55 24.96 -12.63
CA LYS A 101 -3.07 25.05 -12.80
C LYS A 101 -2.30 25.05 -11.50
N GLU A 102 -2.90 25.55 -10.40
CA GLU A 102 -2.31 25.52 -9.08
C GLU A 102 -2.14 24.10 -8.55
N LEU A 103 -3.14 23.24 -8.80
CA LEU A 103 -3.10 21.83 -8.42
C LEU A 103 -2.06 21.05 -9.24
N GLU A 104 -1.87 21.40 -10.50
CA GLU A 104 -0.81 20.82 -11.33
C GLU A 104 0.59 21.14 -10.76
N LEU A 105 0.84 22.41 -10.41
CA LEU A 105 2.11 22.82 -9.79
C LEU A 105 2.33 22.16 -8.43
N PHE A 106 1.28 22.04 -7.64
CA PHE A 106 1.35 21.38 -6.34
C PHE A 106 1.69 19.89 -6.49
N ALA A 107 1.04 19.19 -7.43
CA ALA A 107 1.30 17.79 -7.74
C ALA A 107 2.75 17.55 -8.20
N VAL A 108 3.30 18.44 -9.04
CA VAL A 108 4.72 18.38 -9.44
C VAL A 108 5.65 18.57 -8.24
N GLY A 109 5.29 19.45 -7.30
CA GLY A 109 6.01 19.62 -6.05
C GLY A 109 6.02 18.35 -5.20
N LEU A 110 4.89 17.62 -5.17
CA LEU A 110 4.78 16.35 -4.46
C LEU A 110 5.66 15.25 -5.08
N ILE A 111 5.79 15.18 -6.40
CA ILE A 111 6.70 14.24 -7.07
C ILE A 111 8.11 14.38 -6.52
N LYS A 112 8.63 15.60 -6.42
CA LYS A 112 9.99 15.87 -5.90
C LYS A 112 10.15 15.43 -4.44
N LYS A 113 9.13 15.63 -3.61
CA LYS A 113 9.14 15.17 -2.21
C LYS A 113 9.09 13.67 -2.12
N PHE A 114 8.27 13.04 -2.94
CA PHE A 114 8.15 11.59 -3.03
C PHE A 114 9.45 10.93 -3.51
N GLU A 115 10.14 11.49 -4.52
CA GLU A 115 11.45 11.03 -4.96
C GLU A 115 12.48 11.03 -3.82
N LYS A 116 12.50 12.11 -3.00
CA LYS A 116 13.37 12.16 -1.80
C LYS A 116 13.05 11.07 -0.79
N LEU A 117 11.76 10.79 -0.57
CA LEU A 117 11.32 9.71 0.31
C LEU A 117 11.78 8.34 -0.21
N GLN A 118 11.66 8.08 -1.52
CA GLN A 118 12.11 6.82 -2.12
C GLN A 118 13.63 6.62 -2.00
N ILE A 119 14.43 7.68 -2.15
CA ILE A 119 15.88 7.64 -1.90
C ILE A 119 16.17 7.21 -0.46
N LEU A 120 15.44 7.76 0.52
CA LEU A 120 15.60 7.38 1.93
C LEU A 120 15.23 5.93 2.19
N ASN A 121 14.22 5.41 1.50
CA ASN A 121 13.78 4.01 1.55
C ASN A 121 14.70 3.04 0.78
N LYS A 122 15.70 3.53 0.05
CA LYS A 122 16.59 2.74 -0.81
C LYS A 122 15.83 1.92 -1.87
N LYS A 123 14.68 2.39 -2.31
CA LYS A 123 13.94 1.78 -3.41
C LYS A 123 14.47 2.29 -4.76
N ASP A 124 14.41 1.44 -5.78
CA ASP A 124 14.83 1.82 -7.13
C ASP A 124 13.93 2.93 -7.69
N LEU A 125 14.56 4.06 -7.99
CA LEU A 125 13.87 5.27 -8.47
C LEU A 125 13.43 5.18 -9.92
N ASN A 126 14.07 4.32 -10.71
CA ASN A 126 14.03 4.43 -12.17
C ASN A 126 12.65 4.19 -12.77
N GLU A 127 11.89 3.20 -12.30
CA GLU A 127 10.58 2.89 -12.87
C GLU A 127 9.49 3.85 -12.39
N VAL A 128 9.41 4.09 -11.09
CA VAL A 128 8.35 4.90 -10.49
C VAL A 128 8.49 6.39 -10.85
N SER A 129 9.73 6.91 -10.83
CA SER A 129 10.01 8.31 -11.16
C SER A 129 9.76 8.62 -12.65
N ASN A 130 10.14 7.71 -13.55
CA ASN A 130 9.89 7.91 -14.98
C ASN A 130 8.39 7.89 -15.31
N ASN A 131 7.63 6.99 -14.69
CA ASN A 131 6.18 6.93 -14.85
C ASN A 131 5.50 8.20 -14.34
N LEU A 132 5.91 8.70 -13.16
CA LEU A 132 5.34 9.92 -12.57
C LEU A 132 5.63 11.17 -13.39
N LYS A 133 6.83 11.32 -13.98
CA LYS A 133 7.21 12.48 -14.79
C LYS A 133 6.43 12.59 -16.10
N ASN A 134 5.94 11.47 -16.61
CA ASN A 134 5.14 11.42 -17.83
C ASN A 134 3.66 11.74 -17.59
N LEU A 135 3.20 11.74 -16.33
CA LEU A 135 1.83 12.05 -15.95
C LEU A 135 1.63 13.56 -15.87
N LYS A 136 0.65 14.06 -16.61
CA LYS A 136 0.25 15.49 -16.57
C LYS A 136 -0.95 15.73 -15.66
N ASN A 137 -1.80 14.73 -15.46
CA ASN A 137 -3.01 14.86 -14.68
C ASN A 137 -2.70 14.72 -13.17
N PRO A 138 -2.99 15.74 -12.32
CA PRO A 138 -2.76 15.71 -10.89
C PRO A 138 -3.44 14.55 -10.15
N SER A 139 -4.62 14.12 -10.61
CA SER A 139 -5.33 12.99 -10.03
C SER A 139 -4.57 11.67 -10.25
N HIS A 140 -4.05 11.45 -11.46
CA HIS A 140 -3.21 10.29 -11.74
C HIS A 140 -1.89 10.30 -10.95
N ILE A 141 -1.28 11.49 -10.78
CA ILE A 141 -0.09 11.66 -9.94
C ILE A 141 -0.42 11.30 -8.48
N ALA A 142 -1.52 11.83 -7.93
CA ALA A 142 -1.98 11.55 -6.58
C ALA A 142 -2.21 10.04 -6.35
N ASN A 143 -2.90 9.38 -7.28
CA ASN A 143 -3.18 7.94 -7.19
C ASN A 143 -1.90 7.11 -7.26
N ASN A 144 -0.98 7.46 -8.15
CA ASN A 144 0.29 6.75 -8.30
C ASN A 144 1.20 6.92 -7.07
N ILE A 145 1.29 8.12 -6.51
CA ILE A 145 2.02 8.35 -5.26
C ILE A 145 1.38 7.55 -4.12
N SER A 146 0.05 7.61 -3.96
CA SER A 146 -0.70 6.92 -2.90
C SER A 146 -0.49 5.41 -2.93
N SER A 147 -0.45 4.80 -4.12
CA SER A 147 -0.23 3.36 -4.27
C SER A 147 1.16 2.92 -3.81
N ASN A 148 2.17 3.78 -4.00
CA ASN A 148 3.57 3.51 -3.69
C ASN A 148 4.01 3.94 -2.28
N LEU A 149 3.16 4.68 -1.53
CA LEU A 149 3.40 5.01 -0.12
C LEU A 149 3.27 3.77 0.76
N ASN A 150 4.16 3.66 1.75
CA ASN A 150 4.12 2.59 2.74
C ASN A 150 3.27 3.00 3.95
N ILE A 151 1.97 3.16 3.70
CA ILE A 151 0.96 3.57 4.68
C ILE A 151 -0.03 2.44 4.95
N GLN A 152 -0.75 2.54 6.06
CA GLN A 152 -1.75 1.55 6.46
C GLN A 152 -2.93 1.51 5.49
N ILE A 153 -3.62 0.37 5.43
CA ILE A 153 -4.75 0.15 4.51
C ILE A 153 -5.85 1.19 4.73
N PHE A 154 -6.15 1.53 5.98
CA PHE A 154 -7.17 2.53 6.30
C PHE A 154 -6.77 3.94 5.82
N GLU A 155 -5.48 4.31 5.87
CA GLU A 155 -4.99 5.59 5.34
C GLU A 155 -5.10 5.63 3.80
N LYS A 156 -4.87 4.49 3.12
CA LYS A 156 -5.08 4.36 1.66
C LYS A 156 -6.55 4.49 1.31
N GLN A 157 -7.42 3.90 2.11
CA GLN A 157 -8.87 3.99 1.93
C GLN A 157 -9.36 5.43 2.14
N GLU A 158 -8.87 6.11 3.20
CA GLU A 158 -9.17 7.52 3.43
C GLU A 158 -8.82 8.39 2.21
N LEU A 159 -7.64 8.16 1.59
CA LEU A 159 -7.24 8.84 0.36
C LEU A 159 -8.18 8.53 -0.83
N LEU A 160 -8.72 7.33 -0.89
CA LEU A 160 -9.68 6.94 -1.92
C LEU A 160 -11.03 7.65 -1.73
N GLU A 161 -11.45 7.87 -0.49
CA GLU A 161 -12.72 8.50 -0.12
C GLU A 161 -12.72 10.03 -0.29
N ILE A 162 -11.55 10.67 -0.25
CA ILE A 162 -11.46 12.12 -0.46
C ILE A 162 -11.81 12.46 -1.92
N LEU A 163 -12.91 13.19 -2.11
CA LEU A 163 -13.41 13.60 -3.42
C LEU A 163 -12.68 14.84 -3.95
N ASP A 164 -12.43 15.80 -3.05
CA ASP A 164 -11.72 17.05 -3.36
C ASP A 164 -10.23 16.78 -3.62
N LEU A 165 -9.79 17.01 -4.86
CA LEU A 165 -8.42 16.77 -5.29
C LEU A 165 -7.39 17.61 -4.49
N LYS A 166 -7.74 18.84 -4.10
CA LYS A 166 -6.86 19.69 -3.30
C LYS A 166 -6.61 19.05 -1.92
N LYS A 167 -7.67 18.66 -1.23
CA LYS A 167 -7.57 18.00 0.08
C LYS A 167 -6.82 16.67 -0.01
N LYS A 168 -7.02 15.93 -1.10
CA LYS A 168 -6.30 14.68 -1.36
C LYS A 168 -4.80 14.91 -1.49
N LEU A 169 -4.38 15.90 -2.29
CA LEU A 169 -2.97 16.27 -2.46
C LEU A 169 -2.35 16.78 -1.15
N GLU A 170 -3.07 17.59 -0.37
CA GLU A 170 -2.64 18.05 0.96
C GLU A 170 -2.45 16.88 1.93
N LYS A 171 -3.36 15.92 1.94
CA LYS A 171 -3.25 14.71 2.77
C LYS A 171 -2.03 13.86 2.36
N ILE A 172 -1.82 13.66 1.05
CA ILE A 172 -0.64 12.95 0.53
C ILE A 172 0.64 13.66 0.97
N HIS A 173 0.67 14.99 0.90
CA HIS A 173 1.80 15.78 1.38
C HIS A 173 2.11 15.52 2.86
N GLN A 174 1.10 15.55 3.73
CA GLN A 174 1.24 15.25 5.15
C GLN A 174 1.78 13.83 5.40
N LEU A 175 1.27 12.85 4.66
CA LEU A 175 1.72 11.46 4.77
C LEU A 175 3.19 11.29 4.33
N ILE A 176 3.62 11.93 3.25
CA ILE A 176 5.02 11.94 2.81
C ILE A 176 5.93 12.56 3.88
N GLU A 177 5.52 13.67 4.48
CA GLU A 177 6.32 14.32 5.54
C GLU A 177 6.39 13.47 6.81
N LYS A 178 5.28 12.85 7.21
CA LYS A 178 5.23 11.89 8.32
C LYS A 178 6.23 10.74 8.10
N GLU A 179 6.16 10.08 6.94
CA GLU A 179 7.02 8.93 6.61
C GLU A 179 8.50 9.36 6.52
N THR A 180 8.79 10.50 5.89
CA THR A 180 10.15 11.07 5.80
C THR A 180 10.73 11.33 7.19
N SER A 181 9.92 11.88 8.10
CA SER A 181 10.33 12.15 9.47
C SER A 181 10.65 10.87 10.23
N VAL A 182 9.81 9.85 10.13
CA VAL A 182 10.02 8.53 10.75
C VAL A 182 11.33 7.91 10.26
N LEU A 183 11.55 7.85 8.94
CA LEU A 183 12.78 7.29 8.35
C LEU A 183 14.03 8.05 8.76
N SER A 184 13.95 9.38 8.87
CA SER A 184 15.08 10.20 9.31
C SER A 184 15.49 9.89 10.75
N VAL A 185 14.50 9.69 11.64
CA VAL A 185 14.73 9.29 13.04
C VAL A 185 15.29 7.88 13.12
N GLU A 186 14.71 6.93 12.37
CA GLU A 186 15.25 5.56 12.30
C GLU A 186 16.71 5.53 11.86
N LYS A 187 17.06 6.28 10.82
CA LYS A 187 18.45 6.38 10.34
C LYS A 187 19.39 6.92 11.42
N LYS A 188 18.96 7.94 12.18
CA LYS A 188 19.73 8.49 13.30
C LYS A 188 19.91 7.47 14.42
N ILE A 189 18.85 6.73 14.76
CA ILE A 189 18.91 5.69 15.80
C ILE A 189 19.85 4.56 15.37
N ARG A 190 19.71 4.04 14.15
CA ARG A 190 20.60 3.00 13.61
C ARG A 190 22.07 3.45 13.60
N GLY A 191 22.34 4.71 13.24
CA GLY A 191 23.69 5.29 13.29
C GLY A 191 24.25 5.32 14.72
N ARG A 192 23.45 5.73 15.71
CA ARG A 192 23.86 5.74 17.13
C ARG A 192 24.14 4.35 17.66
N VAL A 193 23.25 3.39 17.37
CA VAL A 193 23.43 1.98 17.78
C VAL A 193 24.72 1.41 17.17
N LYS A 194 24.97 1.63 15.89
CA LYS A 194 26.19 1.18 15.22
C LYS A 194 27.44 1.75 15.90
N ASN A 195 27.46 3.06 16.12
CA ASN A 195 28.60 3.73 16.79
C ASN A 195 28.83 3.20 18.21
N GLN A 196 27.74 2.94 18.94
CA GLN A 196 27.84 2.36 20.30
C GLN A 196 28.39 0.93 20.26
N MET A 197 27.93 0.10 19.33
CA MET A 197 28.45 -1.25 19.15
C MET A 197 29.94 -1.25 18.80
N GLU A 198 30.35 -0.39 17.87
CA GLU A 198 31.78 -0.24 17.50
C GLU A 198 32.63 0.22 18.68
N LYS A 199 32.12 1.13 19.51
CA LYS A 199 32.79 1.57 20.73
C LYS A 199 32.96 0.44 21.74
N THR A 200 31.86 -0.28 22.03
CA THR A 200 31.89 -1.44 22.96
C THR A 200 32.83 -2.53 22.47
N GLN A 201 32.85 -2.79 21.16
CA GLN A 201 33.74 -3.79 20.56
C GLN A 201 35.21 -3.40 20.72
N ARG A 202 35.54 -2.10 20.50
CA ARG A 202 36.90 -1.59 20.75
C ARG A 202 37.30 -1.69 22.22
N GLU A 203 36.41 -1.34 23.14
CA GLU A 203 36.65 -1.46 24.57
C GLU A 203 36.90 -2.91 24.97
N TYR A 204 36.11 -3.85 24.45
CA TYR A 204 36.34 -5.28 24.67
C TYR A 204 37.70 -5.75 24.13
N TYR A 205 38.09 -5.29 22.92
CA TYR A 205 39.40 -5.62 22.35
C TYR A 205 40.54 -5.07 23.20
N LEU A 206 40.44 -3.84 23.72
CA LEU A 206 41.45 -3.24 24.60
C LEU A 206 41.59 -4.01 25.92
N LEU A 207 40.45 -4.39 26.54
CA LEU A 207 40.47 -5.22 27.76
C LEU A 207 41.13 -6.59 27.54
N SER A 208 40.86 -7.20 26.39
CA SER A 208 41.49 -8.47 25.99
C SER A 208 43.00 -8.33 25.87
N LEU A 209 43.50 -7.24 25.28
CA LEU A 209 44.93 -6.97 25.14
C LEU A 209 45.63 -6.72 26.49
N ILE A 210 44.94 -6.03 27.42
CA ILE A 210 45.46 -5.81 28.79
C ILE A 210 45.58 -7.13 29.51
N HIS A 211 44.61 -8.03 29.42
CA HIS A 211 44.68 -9.35 30.05
C HIS A 211 45.82 -10.24 29.52
N ILE A 212 46.17 -10.10 28.23
CA ILE A 212 47.28 -10.83 27.62
C ILE A 212 48.62 -10.27 28.06
N SER A 213 48.70 -8.97 28.38
CA SER A 213 49.93 -8.28 28.76
C SER A 213 50.24 -8.27 30.25
N GLU A 214 49.35 -8.74 31.12
CA GLU A 214 49.67 -8.92 32.56
C GLU A 214 50.56 -10.14 32.72
N PRO A 215 51.87 -9.95 33.11
CA PRO A 215 52.72 -11.07 33.42
C PRO A 215 52.19 -11.72 34.70
N THR A 216 51.92 -13.01 34.65
CA THR A 216 51.59 -13.86 35.80
C THR A 216 52.70 -13.67 36.83
N ARG A 217 52.51 -12.80 37.87
CA ARG A 217 53.34 -12.76 39.06
C ARG A 217 53.20 -14.11 39.76
N ARG A 218 54.13 -15.03 39.51
CA ARG A 218 54.34 -16.18 40.37
C ARG A 218 54.79 -15.64 41.74
N VAL A 219 53.94 -15.75 42.74
CA VAL A 219 54.29 -15.62 44.13
C VAL A 219 54.92 -16.93 44.49
N PHE A 220 56.23 -16.90 44.80
CA PHE A 220 56.93 -17.96 45.49
C PHE A 220 56.70 -17.79 46.97
#